data_ca7bb3e30ba705a549bf9a396c54e0b9
#
_entry.id   ca7bb3e30ba705a549bf9a396c54e0b9
#
_cell.length_a   1.000
_cell.length_b   1.000
_cell.length_c   1.000
_cell.angle_alpha   90.00
_cell.angle_beta   90.00
_cell.angle_gamma   90.00
#
_symmetry.space_group_name_H-M   'P 1'
#
loop_
_entity.id
_entity.type
_entity.pdbx_description
1 polymer ?
#
loop_
_entity_poly.entity_id
_entity_poly.type
_entity_poly.pdbx_seq_one_letter_code
_entity_poly.pdbx_strand_id
1 'polypeptide(L)'
;MCRKFLLISFIFSLLFFVGCEKVDFNETEGEPETDLPEEELSDTLSVAQALYLAEYGSDEDLSAINAVGIIGYIVGAIPGTSLSNAVFGPPYNSNSNILIADDISETQPERCMPVRLVKDTPFRAELNLEDNPANKGRLILVSGTIKSYFRTYGVYDLQDYTWCDEEQEETKPDYDNGDNPYLDFD
;
A
#
# COMPACT_ATOMS: atom_id res chain seq x y z
N MET A 1 -36.39 14.22 -43.89
CA MET A 1 -37.18 15.21 -43.14
C MET A 1 -36.31 15.93 -42.14
N CYS A 2 -36.14 17.18 -42.39
CA CYS A 2 -35.27 18.15 -41.72
C CYS A 2 -35.94 18.65 -40.43
N ARG A 3 -35.26 18.72 -39.31
CA ARG A 3 -35.59 19.68 -38.25
C ARG A 3 -34.36 20.15 -37.51
N LYS A 4 -33.97 21.37 -37.83
CA LYS A 4 -33.10 22.28 -37.08
C LYS A 4 -33.85 22.78 -35.87
N PHE A 5 -33.15 22.93 -34.70
CA PHE A 5 -33.44 23.88 -33.63
C PHE A 5 -32.13 24.04 -32.84
N LEU A 6 -31.63 25.10 -32.70
CA LEU A 6 -31.76 26.55 -32.47
C LEU A 6 -30.81 26.91 -31.32
N LEU A 7 -29.85 27.71 -31.65
CA LEU A 7 -28.92 28.42 -30.75
C LEU A 7 -29.72 29.28 -29.75
N ILE A 8 -29.37 29.20 -28.49
CA ILE A 8 -29.65 30.27 -27.55
C ILE A 8 -28.33 30.71 -26.93
N SER A 9 -27.87 31.85 -27.47
CA SER A 9 -26.86 32.71 -26.91
C SER A 9 -27.45 33.44 -25.69
N PHE A 10 -26.83 33.31 -24.54
CA PHE A 10 -27.08 34.22 -23.43
C PHE A 10 -25.78 34.96 -23.07
N ILE A 11 -25.64 36.11 -23.70
CA ILE A 11 -24.72 37.16 -23.29
C ILE A 11 -25.33 37.80 -22.06
N PHE A 12 -24.66 37.73 -20.92
CA PHE A 12 -24.94 38.62 -19.81
C PHE A 12 -23.65 39.40 -19.46
N SER A 13 -23.63 40.58 -20.01
CA SER A 13 -22.69 41.65 -19.68
C SER A 13 -23.28 42.50 -18.55
N LEU A 14 -22.51 42.75 -17.49
CA LEU A 14 -22.56 43.97 -16.65
C LEU A 14 -21.32 43.94 -15.73
N LEU A 15 -20.34 44.67 -15.97
CA LEU A 15 -19.94 46.07 -15.65
C LEU A 15 -20.13 46.49 -14.18
N PHE A 16 -19.01 47.05 -13.67
CA PHE A 16 -18.77 47.93 -12.52
C PHE A 16 -18.59 47.22 -11.17
N PHE A 17 -17.45 47.38 -10.48
CA PHE A 17 -17.00 48.65 -9.88
C PHE A 17 -15.48 48.68 -9.67
N VAL A 18 -14.88 49.74 -10.09
CA VAL A 18 -13.58 50.25 -9.66
C VAL A 18 -13.71 50.75 -8.22
N GLY A 19 -12.91 50.20 -7.34
CA GLY A 19 -12.71 50.75 -6.01
C GLY A 19 -11.22 50.59 -5.68
N CYS A 20 -10.46 51.61 -6.02
CA CYS A 20 -9.06 51.74 -5.63
C CYS A 20 -9.07 52.35 -4.21
N GLU A 21 -8.77 51.53 -3.23
CA GLU A 21 -8.37 52.04 -1.92
C GLU A 21 -6.94 51.55 -1.67
N LYS A 22 -6.02 52.52 -1.66
CA LYS A 22 -4.66 52.34 -1.19
C LYS A 22 -4.74 52.14 0.32
N VAL A 23 -4.42 50.90 0.73
CA VAL A 23 -4.07 50.65 2.12
C VAL A 23 -2.55 50.55 2.15
N ASP A 24 -1.90 51.57 2.73
CA ASP A 24 -0.52 51.52 3.15
C ASP A 24 -0.42 50.47 4.25
N PHE A 25 0.08 49.27 3.92
CA PHE A 25 0.53 48.35 4.93
C PHE A 25 1.99 48.64 5.26
N ASN A 26 2.11 49.22 6.45
CA ASN A 26 3.37 49.39 7.14
C ASN A 26 3.99 47.99 7.39
N GLU A 27 5.23 47.86 7.01
CA GLU A 27 6.06 46.69 7.32
C GLU A 27 6.06 46.45 8.82
N THR A 28 5.64 45.26 9.23
CA THR A 28 6.05 44.71 10.52
C THR A 28 6.25 43.19 10.32
N GLU A 29 7.48 42.84 10.51
CA GLU A 29 8.12 41.53 10.54
C GLU A 29 7.25 40.46 11.21
N GLY A 30 7.31 39.24 10.63
CA GLY A 30 6.89 38.00 11.26
C GLY A 30 5.91 37.21 10.42
N GLU A 31 6.34 36.76 9.24
CA GLU A 31 5.75 35.54 8.68
C GLU A 31 6.08 34.42 9.66
N PRO A 32 5.09 33.73 10.25
CA PRO A 32 5.37 32.42 10.81
C PRO A 32 5.70 31.53 9.62
N GLU A 33 6.97 31.17 9.50
CA GLU A 33 7.38 30.00 8.74
C GLU A 33 6.54 28.85 9.30
N THR A 34 5.44 28.57 8.64
CA THR A 34 4.72 27.33 8.82
C THR A 34 5.63 26.28 8.20
N ASP A 35 6.53 25.78 9.02
CA ASP A 35 7.28 24.58 8.78
C ASP A 35 6.24 23.45 8.70
N LEU A 36 5.57 23.37 7.55
CA LEU A 36 4.83 22.17 7.17
C LEU A 36 5.93 21.13 7.03
N PRO A 37 5.87 20.05 7.80
CA PRO A 37 6.80 18.94 7.54
C PRO A 37 6.65 18.63 6.06
N GLU A 38 7.75 18.70 5.30
CA GLU A 38 7.84 18.06 4.00
C GLU A 38 7.41 16.62 4.27
N GLU A 39 6.18 16.27 3.90
CA GLU A 39 5.83 14.87 3.76
C GLU A 39 6.85 14.33 2.78
N GLU A 40 7.87 13.65 3.30
CA GLU A 40 8.71 12.81 2.47
C GLU A 40 7.74 11.97 1.67
N LEU A 41 7.67 12.22 0.35
CA LEU A 41 6.89 11.40 -0.56
C LEU A 41 7.38 9.97 -0.29
N SER A 42 6.60 9.22 0.45
CA SER A 42 6.89 7.83 0.73
C SER A 42 7.03 7.13 -0.63
N ASP A 43 8.21 6.60 -0.94
CA ASP A 43 8.46 5.80 -2.15
C ASP A 43 7.61 4.51 -2.15
N THR A 44 6.60 4.44 -1.28
CA THR A 44 5.75 3.28 -1.10
C THR A 44 4.27 3.69 -1.07
N LEU A 45 3.41 2.84 -1.60
CA LEU A 45 1.96 2.99 -1.57
C LEU A 45 1.34 2.00 -0.58
N SER A 46 0.25 2.40 0.08
CA SER A 46 -0.63 1.46 0.76
C SER A 46 -1.39 0.60 -0.26
N VAL A 47 -1.95 -0.51 0.18
CA VAL A 47 -2.77 -1.39 -0.67
C VAL A 47 -3.98 -0.64 -1.22
N ALA A 48 -4.68 0.15 -0.40
CA ALA A 48 -5.84 0.92 -0.83
C ALA A 48 -5.47 1.99 -1.86
N GLN A 49 -4.35 2.69 -1.68
CA GLN A 49 -3.85 3.66 -2.65
C GLN A 49 -3.52 3.00 -3.99
N ALA A 50 -2.81 1.87 -3.96
CA ALA A 50 -2.44 1.14 -5.17
C ALA A 50 -3.66 0.59 -5.91
N LEU A 51 -4.66 0.05 -5.22
CA LEU A 51 -5.92 -0.40 -5.82
C LEU A 51 -6.69 0.77 -6.45
N TYR A 52 -6.78 1.90 -5.75
CA TYR A 52 -7.47 3.10 -6.27
C TYR A 52 -6.82 3.63 -7.53
N LEU A 53 -5.50 3.80 -7.53
CA LEU A 53 -4.75 4.27 -8.70
C LEU A 53 -4.81 3.28 -9.86
N ALA A 54 -4.82 1.98 -9.58
CA ALA A 54 -4.94 0.95 -10.62
C ALA A 54 -6.33 0.94 -11.29
N GLU A 55 -7.39 1.28 -10.54
CA GLU A 55 -8.77 1.27 -11.05
C GLU A 55 -9.15 2.59 -11.73
N TYR A 56 -8.69 3.73 -11.20
CA TYR A 56 -9.14 5.05 -11.63
C TYR A 56 -8.02 5.95 -12.18
N GLY A 57 -6.78 5.53 -12.06
CA GLY A 57 -5.62 6.27 -12.53
C GLY A 57 -5.44 6.23 -14.06
N SER A 58 -4.57 7.07 -14.54
CA SER A 58 -4.12 7.08 -15.94
C SER A 58 -3.06 5.99 -16.20
N ASP A 59 -2.70 5.79 -17.46
CA ASP A 59 -1.56 4.91 -17.84
C ASP A 59 -0.24 5.40 -17.23
N GLU A 60 -0.10 6.72 -17.00
CA GLU A 60 1.06 7.32 -16.34
C GLU A 60 1.09 6.96 -14.84
N ASP A 61 -0.07 7.00 -14.15
CA ASP A 61 -0.21 6.58 -12.77
C ASP A 61 0.12 5.10 -12.60
N LEU A 62 -0.36 4.24 -13.50
CA LEU A 62 -0.03 2.81 -13.50
C LEU A 62 1.47 2.57 -13.69
N SER A 63 2.12 3.36 -14.54
CA SER A 63 3.57 3.28 -14.72
C SER A 63 4.32 3.72 -13.47
N ALA A 64 3.83 4.74 -12.78
CA ALA A 64 4.40 5.22 -11.51
C ALA A 64 4.25 4.18 -10.40
N ILE A 65 3.08 3.53 -10.27
CA ILE A 65 2.87 2.46 -9.27
C ILE A 65 3.85 1.31 -9.49
N ASN A 66 4.14 0.94 -10.73
CA ASN A 66 5.09 -0.13 -11.04
C ASN A 66 6.54 0.22 -10.65
N ALA A 67 6.84 1.51 -10.42
CA ALA A 67 8.16 1.99 -10.03
C ALA A 67 8.33 2.12 -8.50
N VAL A 68 7.23 2.07 -7.75
CA VAL A 68 7.23 2.17 -6.27
C VAL A 68 6.83 0.83 -5.65
N GLY A 69 7.12 0.67 -4.35
CA GLY A 69 6.70 -0.51 -3.62
C GLY A 69 5.28 -0.36 -3.05
N ILE A 70 4.61 -1.49 -2.82
CA ILE A 70 3.32 -1.55 -2.14
C ILE A 70 3.54 -2.26 -0.81
N ILE A 71 3.21 -1.58 0.28
CA ILE A 71 3.34 -2.13 1.62
C ILE A 71 1.99 -2.65 2.13
N GLY A 72 1.98 -3.83 2.75
CA GLY A 72 0.77 -4.41 3.32
C GLY A 72 1.04 -5.67 4.14
N TYR A 73 0.08 -6.04 4.97
CA TYR A 73 0.11 -7.28 5.74
C TYR A 73 -0.34 -8.46 4.89
N ILE A 74 0.34 -9.59 4.97
CA ILE A 74 -0.14 -10.84 4.37
C ILE A 74 -1.34 -11.32 5.18
N VAL A 75 -2.52 -11.34 4.57
CA VAL A 75 -3.77 -11.67 5.28
C VAL A 75 -4.41 -12.98 4.84
N GLY A 76 -4.10 -13.47 3.64
CA GLY A 76 -4.73 -14.67 3.11
C GLY A 76 -4.20 -15.14 1.76
N ALA A 77 -4.95 -16.05 1.15
CA ALA A 77 -4.70 -16.58 -0.19
C ALA A 77 -6.00 -16.86 -0.92
N ILE A 78 -5.93 -17.06 -2.24
CA ILE A 78 -7.09 -17.38 -3.09
C ILE A 78 -6.91 -18.78 -3.66
N PRO A 79 -7.59 -19.80 -3.13
CA PRO A 79 -7.72 -21.10 -3.80
C PRO A 79 -8.67 -20.97 -5.01
N GLY A 80 -8.22 -21.47 -6.16
CA GLY A 80 -9.02 -21.45 -7.39
C GLY A 80 -8.87 -20.18 -8.21
N THR A 81 -9.95 -19.68 -8.83
CA THR A 81 -9.89 -18.67 -9.90
C THR A 81 -10.71 -17.40 -9.63
N SER A 82 -11.33 -17.28 -8.46
CA SER A 82 -12.18 -16.13 -8.12
C SER A 82 -11.75 -15.51 -6.80
N LEU A 83 -11.75 -14.19 -6.75
CA LEU A 83 -11.48 -13.42 -5.53
C LEU A 83 -12.43 -13.81 -4.39
N SER A 84 -13.69 -14.17 -4.72
CA SER A 84 -14.69 -14.62 -3.73
C SER A 84 -14.33 -15.93 -3.02
N ASN A 85 -13.31 -16.64 -3.51
CA ASN A 85 -12.79 -17.84 -2.86
C ASN A 85 -11.66 -17.53 -1.86
N ALA A 86 -11.40 -16.27 -1.57
CA ALA A 86 -10.37 -15.86 -0.63
C ALA A 86 -10.54 -16.54 0.73
N VAL A 87 -9.45 -17.00 1.29
CA VAL A 87 -9.38 -17.58 2.63
C VAL A 87 -8.40 -16.81 3.48
N PHE A 88 -8.82 -16.47 4.69
CA PHE A 88 -8.06 -15.64 5.64
C PHE A 88 -7.55 -16.44 6.85
N GLY A 89 -7.57 -17.75 6.72
CA GLY A 89 -7.09 -18.70 7.73
C GLY A 89 -6.86 -20.07 7.12
N PRO A 90 -6.07 -20.94 7.79
CA PRO A 90 -5.78 -22.28 7.31
C PRO A 90 -7.05 -23.16 7.25
N PRO A 91 -7.10 -24.16 6.32
CA PRO A 91 -6.08 -24.44 5.32
C PRO A 91 -6.16 -23.49 4.12
N TYR A 92 -4.99 -23.02 3.64
CA TYR A 92 -4.97 -22.04 2.54
C TYR A 92 -5.19 -22.66 1.17
N ASN A 93 -4.81 -23.90 0.96
CA ASN A 93 -5.01 -24.70 -0.26
C ASN A 93 -4.62 -23.98 -1.56
N SER A 94 -3.64 -23.09 -1.49
CA SER A 94 -3.09 -22.35 -2.63
C SER A 94 -1.68 -21.87 -2.33
N ASN A 95 -0.75 -22.22 -3.20
CA ASN A 95 0.63 -21.75 -3.15
C ASN A 95 0.98 -20.81 -4.32
N SER A 96 -0.02 -20.39 -5.10
CA SER A 96 0.18 -19.58 -6.31
C SER A 96 -0.05 -18.09 -6.13
N ASN A 97 -0.49 -17.69 -4.96
CA ASN A 97 -0.76 -16.29 -4.62
C ASN A 97 -0.84 -16.10 -3.11
N ILE A 98 -0.68 -14.84 -2.70
CA ILE A 98 -1.04 -14.34 -1.38
C ILE A 98 -1.96 -13.13 -1.54
N LEU A 99 -2.68 -12.77 -0.49
CA LEU A 99 -3.42 -11.51 -0.37
C LEU A 99 -2.71 -10.61 0.63
N ILE A 100 -2.52 -9.35 0.24
CA ILE A 100 -2.02 -8.30 1.13
C ILE A 100 -3.08 -7.24 1.37
N ALA A 101 -3.09 -6.61 2.54
CA ALA A 101 -4.03 -5.57 2.93
C ALA A 101 -3.36 -4.55 3.86
N ASP A 102 -3.98 -3.37 4.01
CA ASP A 102 -3.49 -2.32 4.91
C ASP A 102 -3.72 -2.66 6.40
N ASP A 103 -4.69 -3.52 6.70
CA ASP A 103 -5.02 -3.98 8.04
C ASP A 103 -4.73 -5.49 8.18
N ILE A 104 -3.96 -5.85 9.20
CA ILE A 104 -3.61 -7.25 9.51
C ILE A 104 -4.84 -8.14 9.77
N SER A 105 -5.95 -7.55 10.19
CA SER A 105 -7.22 -8.21 10.48
C SER A 105 -8.23 -8.19 9.32
N GLU A 106 -7.84 -7.64 8.15
CA GLU A 106 -8.73 -7.53 6.99
C GLU A 106 -9.19 -8.92 6.51
N THR A 107 -10.49 -9.02 6.23
CA THR A 107 -11.14 -10.24 5.74
C THR A 107 -12.09 -9.99 4.58
N GLN A 108 -12.16 -8.76 4.08
CA GLN A 108 -12.95 -8.41 2.90
C GLN A 108 -12.06 -8.50 1.66
N PRO A 109 -12.31 -9.47 0.76
CA PRO A 109 -11.43 -9.69 -0.40
C PRO A 109 -11.25 -8.46 -1.28
N GLU A 110 -12.28 -7.61 -1.36
CA GLU A 110 -12.30 -6.39 -2.18
C GLU A 110 -11.34 -5.30 -1.68
N ARG A 111 -10.90 -5.40 -0.43
CA ARG A 111 -9.91 -4.50 0.17
C ARG A 111 -8.50 -5.07 0.15
N CYS A 112 -8.35 -6.26 -0.41
CA CYS A 112 -7.07 -6.93 -0.50
C CYS A 112 -6.53 -6.89 -1.93
N MET A 113 -5.21 -6.81 -2.04
CA MET A 113 -4.52 -6.92 -3.32
C MET A 113 -3.90 -8.31 -3.45
N PRO A 114 -4.23 -9.08 -4.50
CA PRO A 114 -3.57 -10.34 -4.77
C PRO A 114 -2.17 -10.13 -5.33
N VAL A 115 -1.21 -10.90 -4.82
CA VAL A 115 0.15 -10.99 -5.32
C VAL A 115 0.36 -12.37 -5.91
N ARG A 116 0.68 -12.44 -7.21
CA ARG A 116 0.91 -13.70 -7.91
C ARG A 116 2.29 -14.26 -7.59
N LEU A 117 2.33 -15.52 -7.24
CA LEU A 117 3.56 -16.28 -7.00
C LEU A 117 3.80 -17.24 -8.16
N VAL A 118 4.76 -16.88 -9.02
CA VAL A 118 5.07 -17.66 -10.23
C VAL A 118 5.69 -19.01 -9.83
N LYS A 119 5.27 -20.05 -10.54
CA LYS A 119 5.78 -21.42 -10.29
C LYS A 119 7.30 -21.48 -10.49
N ASP A 120 7.97 -22.26 -9.66
CA ASP A 120 9.40 -22.52 -9.71
C ASP A 120 10.28 -21.25 -9.47
N THR A 121 9.74 -20.29 -8.71
CA THR A 121 10.49 -19.11 -8.24
C THR A 121 10.74 -19.18 -6.73
N PRO A 122 11.82 -18.55 -6.23
CA PRO A 122 12.07 -18.38 -4.80
C PRO A 122 10.89 -17.72 -4.10
N PHE A 123 10.29 -16.69 -4.71
CA PHE A 123 9.13 -15.96 -4.17
C PHE A 123 7.98 -16.92 -3.81
N ARG A 124 7.69 -17.90 -4.68
CA ARG A 124 6.65 -18.88 -4.40
C ARG A 124 7.01 -19.79 -3.24
N ALA A 125 8.25 -20.25 -3.19
CA ALA A 125 8.69 -21.13 -2.11
C ALA A 125 8.64 -20.42 -0.75
N GLU A 126 8.99 -19.15 -0.71
CA GLU A 126 9.15 -18.38 0.53
C GLU A 126 7.87 -17.73 1.01
N LEU A 127 7.00 -17.23 0.09
CA LEU A 127 5.86 -16.39 0.45
C LEU A 127 4.54 -17.14 0.57
N ASN A 128 4.38 -18.29 -0.09
CA ASN A 128 3.08 -18.98 -0.09
C ASN A 128 2.65 -19.43 1.31
N LEU A 129 1.37 -19.27 1.60
CA LEU A 129 0.80 -19.59 2.91
C LEU A 129 0.48 -21.08 3.09
N GLU A 130 0.43 -21.89 2.01
CA GLU A 130 0.19 -23.32 2.10
C GLU A 130 1.36 -24.02 2.80
N ASP A 131 2.60 -23.67 2.41
CA ASP A 131 3.83 -24.23 2.95
C ASP A 131 4.36 -23.40 4.15
N ASN A 132 4.08 -22.06 4.16
CA ASN A 132 4.60 -21.13 5.15
C ASN A 132 3.45 -20.39 5.87
N PRO A 133 2.59 -21.05 6.63
CA PRO A 133 1.42 -20.42 7.26
C PRO A 133 1.80 -19.34 8.30
N ALA A 134 3.02 -19.36 8.81
CA ALA A 134 3.57 -18.34 9.72
C ALA A 134 3.77 -16.98 9.05
N ASN A 135 3.77 -16.90 7.71
CA ASN A 135 3.84 -15.63 7.00
C ASN A 135 2.56 -14.81 7.11
N LYS A 136 1.44 -15.41 7.53
CA LYS A 136 0.22 -14.64 7.79
C LYS A 136 0.46 -13.62 8.90
N GLY A 137 0.04 -12.38 8.65
CA GLY A 137 0.18 -11.27 9.59
C GLY A 137 1.51 -10.53 9.49
N ARG A 138 2.46 -11.02 8.70
CA ARG A 138 3.73 -10.31 8.49
C ARG A 138 3.54 -9.13 7.56
N LEU A 139 4.27 -8.05 7.83
CA LEU A 139 4.32 -6.86 7.00
C LEU A 139 5.35 -7.05 5.88
N ILE A 140 4.94 -6.80 4.64
CA ILE A 140 5.78 -6.99 3.46
C ILE A 140 5.68 -5.77 2.54
N LEU A 141 6.79 -5.37 1.97
CA LEU A 141 6.88 -4.47 0.83
C LEU A 141 7.07 -5.30 -0.43
N VAL A 142 6.24 -5.13 -1.43
CA VAL A 142 6.32 -5.84 -2.71
C VAL A 142 6.46 -4.86 -3.85
N SER A 143 7.26 -5.19 -4.85
CA SER A 143 7.38 -4.43 -6.09
C SER A 143 7.15 -5.32 -7.30
N GLY A 144 6.56 -4.76 -8.36
CA GLY A 144 6.26 -5.52 -9.55
C GLY A 144 5.20 -4.87 -10.43
N THR A 145 4.80 -5.57 -11.49
CA THR A 145 3.83 -5.05 -12.45
C THR A 145 2.40 -5.33 -11.99
N ILE A 146 1.60 -4.26 -11.87
CA ILE A 146 0.18 -4.37 -11.55
C ILE A 146 -0.60 -4.65 -12.83
N LYS A 147 -1.45 -5.66 -12.79
CA LYS A 147 -2.38 -6.05 -13.87
C LYS A 147 -3.69 -6.56 -13.29
N SER A 148 -4.70 -6.68 -14.15
CA SER A 148 -5.94 -7.37 -13.78
C SER A 148 -5.63 -8.82 -13.39
N TYR A 149 -6.03 -9.20 -12.18
CA TYR A 149 -5.83 -10.52 -11.59
C TYR A 149 -7.00 -10.86 -10.67
N PHE A 150 -7.66 -12.01 -10.85
CA PHE A 150 -8.90 -12.39 -10.15
C PHE A 150 -10.07 -11.40 -10.32
N ARG A 151 -10.12 -10.64 -11.40
CA ARG A 151 -11.11 -9.57 -11.69
C ARG A 151 -10.98 -8.33 -10.79
N THR A 152 -9.86 -8.16 -10.15
CA THR A 152 -9.41 -6.94 -9.49
C THR A 152 -8.03 -6.59 -10.04
N TYR A 153 -7.32 -5.66 -9.42
CA TYR A 153 -5.92 -5.40 -9.71
C TYR A 153 -5.03 -6.11 -8.71
N GLY A 154 -3.86 -6.55 -9.16
CA GLY A 154 -2.90 -7.24 -8.31
C GLY A 154 -1.49 -7.18 -8.86
N VAL A 155 -0.50 -7.47 -8.04
CA VAL A 155 0.89 -7.62 -8.45
C VAL A 155 1.00 -8.95 -9.23
N TYR A 156 1.00 -8.83 -10.56
CA TYR A 156 0.97 -9.99 -11.45
C TYR A 156 2.36 -10.55 -11.75
N ASP A 157 3.34 -9.66 -11.93
CA ASP A 157 4.73 -10.02 -12.13
C ASP A 157 5.54 -9.45 -10.95
N LEU A 158 5.60 -10.21 -9.85
CA LEU A 158 6.39 -9.87 -8.67
C LEU A 158 7.88 -9.86 -9.04
N GLN A 159 8.55 -8.75 -8.79
CA GLN A 159 9.97 -8.53 -9.13
C GLN A 159 10.85 -8.61 -7.89
N ASP A 160 10.37 -8.09 -6.77
CA ASP A 160 11.11 -8.09 -5.51
C ASP A 160 10.17 -7.98 -4.32
N TYR A 161 10.67 -8.34 -3.13
CA TYR A 161 9.98 -8.12 -1.87
C TYR A 161 10.97 -7.91 -0.72
N THR A 162 10.50 -7.23 0.31
CA THR A 162 11.23 -7.02 1.57
C THR A 162 10.29 -7.25 2.75
N TRP A 163 10.74 -8.00 3.75
CA TRP A 163 10.05 -8.08 5.03
C TRP A 163 10.21 -6.74 5.78
N CYS A 164 9.11 -6.19 6.25
CA CYS A 164 9.08 -4.94 7.01
C CYS A 164 8.73 -5.15 8.49
N ASP A 165 8.66 -6.40 8.93
CA ASP A 165 8.56 -6.71 10.35
C ASP A 165 9.87 -6.24 11.00
N GLU A 166 9.77 -5.55 12.13
CA GLU A 166 10.93 -5.38 12.98
C GLU A 166 11.40 -6.79 13.36
N GLU A 167 12.62 -7.15 13.01
CA GLU A 167 13.26 -8.31 13.59
C GLU A 167 13.21 -8.09 15.11
N GLN A 168 12.35 -8.82 15.80
CA GLN A 168 12.50 -8.95 17.23
C GLN A 168 13.85 -9.63 17.41
N GLU A 169 14.89 -8.83 17.63
CA GLU A 169 16.10 -9.35 18.21
C GLU A 169 15.63 -10.14 19.42
N GLU A 170 15.64 -11.48 19.30
CA GLU A 170 15.60 -12.32 20.47
C GLU A 170 16.76 -11.85 21.33
N THR A 171 16.46 -11.00 22.31
CA THR A 171 17.39 -10.72 23.39
C THR A 171 17.61 -12.05 24.06
N LYS A 172 18.61 -12.78 23.55
CA LYS A 172 19.14 -13.96 24.19
C LYS A 172 19.40 -13.53 25.63
N PRO A 173 18.75 -14.15 26.61
CA PRO A 173 19.02 -13.79 28.00
C PRO A 173 20.52 -13.96 28.18
N ASP A 174 21.19 -12.85 28.49
CA ASP A 174 22.57 -12.84 28.88
C ASP A 174 22.66 -13.63 30.18
N TYR A 175 22.95 -14.93 30.04
CA TYR A 175 23.40 -15.71 31.16
C TYR A 175 24.79 -15.21 31.48
N ASP A 176 24.83 -14.10 32.21
CA ASP A 176 26.00 -13.70 32.94
C ASP A 176 26.39 -14.90 33.82
N ASN A 177 27.40 -15.66 33.36
CA ASN A 177 28.14 -16.59 34.20
C ASN A 177 28.98 -15.76 35.16
N GLY A 178 28.29 -14.89 35.93
CA GLY A 178 28.87 -14.18 37.04
C GLY A 178 29.33 -15.20 38.08
N ASP A 179 30.62 -15.29 38.18
CA ASP A 179 31.32 -15.84 39.35
C ASP A 179 30.53 -15.46 40.61
N ASN A 180 29.87 -16.45 41.20
CA ASN A 180 29.30 -16.30 42.52
C ASN A 180 30.39 -16.58 43.56
N PRO A 181 31.01 -15.54 44.17
CA PRO A 181 32.11 -15.71 45.11
C PRO A 181 31.69 -16.13 46.54
N TYR A 182 30.45 -16.65 46.71
CA TYR A 182 29.89 -16.98 48.01
C TYR A 182 29.48 -18.44 48.18
N LEU A 183 30.28 -19.38 47.71
CA LEU A 183 30.14 -20.78 48.08
C LEU A 183 31.48 -21.34 48.60
N ASP A 184 32.10 -20.64 49.58
CA ASP A 184 33.01 -21.22 50.52
C ASP A 184 32.30 -21.34 51.85
N PHE A 185 31.80 -22.53 52.17
CA PHE A 185 31.46 -22.98 53.49
C PHE A 185 32.24 -24.26 53.77
N ASP A 186 33.14 -24.12 54.75
CA ASP A 186 33.82 -25.20 55.43
C ASP A 186 32.89 -26.29 55.97
#